data_b18e866882e6c2ac4f1dcd92160214e3
#
_entry.id   b18e866882e6c2ac4f1dcd92160214e3
#
_cell.length_a   1.000
_cell.length_b   1.000
_cell.length_c   1.000
_cell.angle_alpha   90.00
_cell.angle_beta   90.00
_cell.angle_gamma   90.00
#
_symmetry.space_group_name_H-M   'P 1'
#
loop_
_entity.id
_entity.type
_entity.pdbx_description
1 polymer ?
#
loop_
_entity_poly.entity_id
_entity_poly.type
_entity_poly.pdbx_seq_one_letter_code
_entity_poly.pdbx_strand_id
1 'polypeptide(L)'
;WWAGEKVRNWQRDALLTLLHTAYTEVPFYRQLFDDAGVKPGQIHSKEDLLLLPIVTKDMLRKNYPELTIRPTGQKTYEASTSGSTGKNFFVREDAYTAGWYRATFLLELEWAGWSIGEPHLQTGMTLNRSLDRQLKDWLMGCHYVSAYKLDDYHLGSIFSTMDKYHLQHLWGYPGSLYYLAKY
;
A
#
# COMPACT_ATOMS: atom_id res chain seq x y z
N TRP A 1 -13.68 -16.23 10.78
CA TRP A 1 -12.21 -16.13 10.75
C TRP A 1 -11.60 -17.51 10.62
N TRP A 2 -10.47 -17.64 9.89
CA TRP A 2 -9.75 -18.90 9.78
C TRP A 2 -9.08 -19.26 11.09
N ALA A 3 -9.03 -20.56 11.41
CA ALA A 3 -8.20 -21.06 12.51
C ALA A 3 -6.73 -20.73 12.27
N GLY A 4 -5.96 -20.45 13.32
CA GLY A 4 -4.56 -20.05 13.22
C GLY A 4 -3.67 -21.02 12.44
N GLU A 5 -3.95 -22.31 12.49
CA GLU A 5 -3.24 -23.32 11.69
C GLU A 5 -3.50 -23.16 10.19
N LYS A 6 -4.76 -22.92 9.80
CA LYS A 6 -5.12 -22.68 8.40
C LYS A 6 -4.43 -21.42 7.85
N VAL A 7 -4.32 -20.36 8.67
CA VAL A 7 -3.59 -19.13 8.29
C VAL A 7 -2.11 -19.43 8.08
N ARG A 8 -1.48 -20.13 9.01
CA ARG A 8 -0.05 -20.50 8.91
C ARG A 8 0.24 -21.35 7.68
N ASN A 9 -0.59 -22.34 7.40
CA ASN A 9 -0.42 -23.19 6.21
C ASN A 9 -0.55 -22.39 4.93
N TRP A 10 -1.56 -21.52 4.83
CA TRP A 10 -1.73 -20.63 3.69
C TRP A 10 -0.54 -19.67 3.51
N GLN A 11 -0.04 -19.07 4.60
CA GLN A 11 1.12 -18.18 4.56
C GLN A 11 2.38 -18.91 4.10
N ARG A 12 2.61 -20.13 4.58
CA ARG A 12 3.73 -20.96 4.15
C ARG A 12 3.65 -21.25 2.65
N ASP A 13 2.51 -21.73 2.17
CA ASP A 13 2.34 -22.10 0.77
C ASP A 13 2.45 -20.87 -0.16
N ALA A 14 1.92 -19.71 0.26
CA ALA A 14 2.08 -18.45 -0.44
C ALA A 14 3.55 -18.00 -0.48
N LEU A 15 4.30 -18.13 0.63
CA LEU A 15 5.72 -17.81 0.70
C LEU A 15 6.54 -18.69 -0.27
N LEU A 16 6.32 -20.01 -0.26
CA LEU A 16 7.03 -20.93 -1.15
C LEU A 16 6.76 -20.61 -2.63
N THR A 17 5.52 -20.31 -2.97
CA THR A 17 5.12 -19.88 -4.31
C THR A 17 5.83 -18.57 -4.71
N LEU A 18 5.86 -17.59 -3.81
CA LEU A 18 6.54 -16.32 -4.04
C LEU A 18 8.04 -16.49 -4.28
N LEU A 19 8.72 -17.28 -3.46
CA LEU A 19 10.16 -17.54 -3.58
C LEU A 19 10.48 -18.29 -4.86
N HIS A 20 9.66 -19.27 -5.22
CA HIS A 20 9.81 -19.98 -6.49
C HIS A 20 9.66 -19.02 -7.69
N THR A 21 8.63 -18.19 -7.69
CA THR A 21 8.40 -17.18 -8.74
C THR A 21 9.55 -16.18 -8.79
N ALA A 22 10.01 -15.66 -7.65
CA ALA A 22 11.10 -14.72 -7.57
C ALA A 22 12.39 -15.33 -8.18
N TYR A 23 12.73 -16.58 -7.85
CA TYR A 23 13.88 -17.26 -8.37
C TYR A 23 13.77 -17.56 -9.88
N THR A 24 12.61 -18.02 -10.35
CA THR A 24 12.44 -18.46 -11.74
C THR A 24 12.24 -17.30 -12.71
N GLU A 25 11.61 -16.21 -12.27
CA GLU A 25 11.11 -15.18 -13.18
C GLU A 25 11.78 -13.80 -12.99
N VAL A 26 12.49 -13.56 -11.88
CA VAL A 26 13.15 -12.27 -11.62
C VAL A 26 14.66 -12.43 -11.53
N PRO A 27 15.43 -11.93 -12.52
CA PRO A 27 16.88 -12.14 -12.61
C PRO A 27 17.65 -11.73 -11.35
N PHE A 28 17.29 -10.60 -10.72
CA PHE A 28 17.90 -10.11 -9.49
C PHE A 28 17.80 -11.15 -8.35
N TYR A 29 16.61 -11.72 -8.14
CA TYR A 29 16.43 -12.70 -7.07
C TYR A 29 17.06 -14.03 -7.40
N ARG A 30 17.07 -14.45 -8.67
CA ARG A 30 17.81 -15.63 -9.09
C ARG A 30 19.29 -15.52 -8.73
N GLN A 31 19.92 -14.41 -9.10
CA GLN A 31 21.32 -14.16 -8.76
C GLN A 31 21.54 -14.15 -7.25
N LEU A 32 20.67 -13.48 -6.49
CA LEU A 32 20.73 -13.43 -5.03
C LEU A 32 20.74 -14.83 -4.38
N PHE A 33 19.87 -15.73 -4.87
CA PHE A 33 19.80 -17.11 -4.39
C PHE A 33 21.06 -17.90 -4.77
N ASP A 34 21.49 -17.78 -6.02
CA ASP A 34 22.66 -18.50 -6.53
C ASP A 34 23.95 -18.05 -5.83
N ASP A 35 24.12 -16.75 -5.58
CA ASP A 35 25.27 -16.21 -4.85
C ASP A 35 25.29 -16.67 -3.37
N ALA A 36 24.11 -16.88 -2.78
CA ALA A 36 23.99 -17.44 -1.43
C ALA A 36 24.15 -18.98 -1.40
N GLY A 37 24.23 -19.65 -2.55
CA GLY A 37 24.28 -21.11 -2.63
C GLY A 37 22.96 -21.79 -2.18
N VAL A 38 21.84 -21.06 -2.21
CA VAL A 38 20.51 -21.52 -1.75
C VAL A 38 19.59 -21.74 -2.94
N LYS A 39 18.76 -22.76 -2.89
CA LYS A 39 17.69 -23.00 -3.87
C LYS A 39 16.31 -22.87 -3.19
N PRO A 40 15.25 -22.44 -3.91
CA PRO A 40 13.91 -22.30 -3.33
C PRO A 40 13.43 -23.55 -2.59
N GLY A 41 13.75 -24.74 -3.07
CA GLY A 41 13.37 -26.01 -2.45
C GLY A 41 14.04 -26.30 -1.09
N GLN A 42 15.01 -25.51 -0.67
CA GLN A 42 15.65 -25.61 0.66
C GLN A 42 14.96 -24.74 1.71
N ILE A 43 14.02 -23.88 1.28
CA ILE A 43 13.25 -23.01 2.16
C ILE A 43 11.88 -23.67 2.37
N HIS A 44 11.57 -24.03 3.60
CA HIS A 44 10.34 -24.71 3.98
C HIS A 44 9.46 -23.85 4.92
N SER A 45 10.07 -22.82 5.52
CA SER A 45 9.42 -21.95 6.50
C SER A 45 9.95 -20.51 6.40
N LYS A 46 9.32 -19.58 7.11
CA LYS A 46 9.80 -18.20 7.19
C LYS A 46 11.16 -18.06 7.91
N GLU A 47 11.48 -18.99 8.80
CA GLU A 47 12.75 -19.04 9.53
C GLU A 47 13.92 -19.32 8.58
N ASP A 48 13.70 -20.09 7.52
CA ASP A 48 14.72 -20.43 6.54
C ASP A 48 15.07 -19.22 5.63
N LEU A 49 14.30 -18.12 5.67
CA LEU A 49 14.65 -16.88 4.97
C LEU A 49 15.99 -16.29 5.46
N LEU A 50 16.43 -16.65 6.66
CA LEU A 50 17.75 -16.27 7.20
C LEU A 50 18.92 -16.85 6.38
N LEU A 51 18.68 -17.85 5.54
CA LEU A 51 19.66 -18.37 4.59
C LEU A 51 19.96 -17.41 3.43
N LEU A 52 19.06 -16.46 3.19
CA LEU A 52 19.18 -15.48 2.12
C LEU A 52 19.74 -14.15 2.67
N PRO A 53 20.53 -13.42 1.87
CA PRO A 53 21.01 -12.11 2.27
C PRO A 53 19.86 -11.09 2.33
N ILE A 54 20.03 -10.07 3.19
CA ILE A 54 19.08 -8.96 3.30
C ILE A 54 19.13 -8.11 2.03
N VAL A 55 17.98 -7.93 1.40
CA VAL A 55 17.81 -7.06 0.23
C VAL A 55 17.52 -5.63 0.69
N THR A 56 18.35 -4.69 0.22
CA THR A 56 18.17 -3.27 0.53
C THR A 56 17.50 -2.51 -0.62
N LYS A 57 16.89 -1.36 -0.32
CA LYS A 57 16.35 -0.47 -1.36
C LYS A 57 17.41 0.00 -2.36
N ASP A 58 18.64 0.18 -1.92
CA ASP A 58 19.73 0.62 -2.81
C ASP A 58 20.16 -0.49 -3.78
N MET A 59 20.16 -1.75 -3.34
CA MET A 59 20.37 -2.89 -4.23
C MET A 59 19.30 -2.96 -5.31
N LEU A 60 18.03 -2.79 -4.93
CA LEU A 60 16.93 -2.80 -5.89
C LEU A 60 16.98 -1.60 -6.84
N ARG A 61 17.27 -0.39 -6.36
CA ARG A 61 17.40 0.81 -7.22
C ARG A 61 18.51 0.65 -8.26
N LYS A 62 19.66 0.09 -7.86
CA LYS A 62 20.81 -0.11 -8.75
C LYS A 62 20.48 -1.05 -9.91
N ASN A 63 19.55 -1.98 -9.70
CA ASN A 63 19.20 -3.03 -10.65
C ASN A 63 17.82 -2.80 -11.31
N TYR A 64 17.14 -1.70 -10.98
CA TYR A 64 15.86 -1.33 -11.55
C TYR A 64 16.06 -0.58 -12.88
N PRO A 65 15.21 -0.83 -13.89
CA PRO A 65 14.14 -1.83 -13.94
C PRO A 65 14.59 -3.22 -14.44
N GLU A 66 15.75 -3.33 -15.08
CA GLU A 66 16.14 -4.44 -15.96
C GLU A 66 16.18 -5.80 -15.26
N LEU A 67 16.67 -5.83 -14.02
CA LEU A 67 16.83 -7.09 -13.29
C LEU A 67 15.75 -7.33 -12.22
N THR A 68 15.05 -6.28 -11.79
CA THR A 68 14.13 -6.35 -10.65
C THR A 68 12.67 -6.52 -11.06
N ILE A 69 12.36 -6.37 -12.34
CA ILE A 69 10.99 -6.52 -12.84
C ILE A 69 10.79 -7.92 -13.42
N ARG A 70 9.70 -8.55 -13.00
CA ARG A 70 9.21 -9.78 -13.60
C ARG A 70 8.76 -9.49 -15.04
N PRO A 71 9.31 -10.18 -16.05
CA PRO A 71 8.79 -10.09 -17.40
C PRO A 71 7.31 -10.55 -17.42
N THR A 72 6.43 -9.70 -17.88
CA THR A 72 5.00 -10.02 -17.97
C THR A 72 4.42 -9.43 -19.26
N GLY A 73 3.52 -10.14 -19.91
CA GLY A 73 2.72 -9.60 -21.02
C GLY A 73 1.55 -8.72 -20.55
N GLN A 74 1.35 -8.58 -19.24
CA GLN A 74 0.25 -7.79 -18.68
C GLN A 74 0.64 -6.32 -18.54
N LYS A 75 -0.37 -5.44 -18.61
CA LYS A 75 -0.18 -4.03 -18.34
C LYS A 75 0.18 -3.80 -16.87
N THR A 76 1.29 -3.12 -16.64
CA THR A 76 1.73 -2.71 -15.30
C THR A 76 1.76 -1.20 -15.17
N TYR A 77 1.65 -0.71 -13.94
CA TYR A 77 1.73 0.69 -13.59
C TYR A 77 2.94 0.89 -12.68
N GLU A 78 3.65 1.99 -12.87
CA GLU A 78 4.74 2.37 -11.99
C GLU A 78 4.18 3.14 -10.78
N ALA A 79 4.55 2.69 -9.59
CA ALA A 79 4.31 3.37 -8.33
C ALA A 79 5.64 3.78 -7.70
N SER A 80 5.67 4.91 -6.98
CA SER A 80 6.87 5.39 -6.31
C SER A 80 6.60 5.84 -4.89
N THR A 81 7.60 5.70 -4.03
CA THR A 81 7.57 6.31 -2.69
C THR A 81 7.96 7.80 -2.80
N SER A 82 7.46 8.63 -1.88
CA SER A 82 7.77 10.06 -1.81
C SER A 82 9.24 10.39 -1.51
N GLY A 83 10.05 9.38 -1.14
CA GLY A 83 11.47 9.54 -0.91
C GLY A 83 11.82 10.50 0.23
N SER A 84 11.40 10.23 1.47
CA SER A 84 11.75 11.04 2.66
C SER A 84 13.25 11.31 2.81
N THR A 85 14.10 10.51 2.16
CA THR A 85 15.57 10.67 2.09
C THR A 85 16.04 11.31 0.77
N GLY A 86 15.14 11.93 -0.02
CA GLY A 86 15.44 12.56 -1.30
C GLY A 86 15.62 11.60 -2.48
N LYS A 87 15.50 10.27 -2.27
CA LYS A 87 15.60 9.27 -3.34
C LYS A 87 14.32 8.47 -3.44
N ASN A 88 13.61 8.59 -4.54
CA ASN A 88 12.42 7.79 -4.81
C ASN A 88 12.78 6.32 -4.96
N PHE A 89 11.85 5.46 -4.59
CA PHE A 89 11.91 4.04 -4.84
C PHE A 89 10.73 3.66 -5.73
N PHE A 90 11.01 3.00 -6.84
CA PHE A 90 10.01 2.64 -7.85
C PHE A 90 9.70 1.15 -7.78
N VAL A 91 8.43 0.83 -7.97
CA VAL A 91 7.91 -0.53 -8.14
C VAL A 91 6.94 -0.57 -9.30
N ARG A 92 6.73 -1.74 -9.87
CA ARG A 92 5.64 -1.96 -10.83
C ARG A 92 4.58 -2.85 -10.25
N GLU A 93 3.35 -2.46 -10.45
CA GLU A 93 2.16 -3.16 -9.98
C GLU A 93 1.27 -3.52 -11.17
N ASP A 94 0.75 -4.73 -11.19
CA ASP A 94 -0.32 -5.13 -12.08
C ASP A 94 -1.70 -4.85 -11.48
N ALA A 95 -2.75 -5.04 -12.28
CA ALA A 95 -4.13 -4.81 -11.82
C ALA A 95 -4.53 -5.74 -10.66
N TYR A 96 -3.97 -6.95 -10.61
CA TYR A 96 -4.24 -7.91 -9.53
C TYR A 96 -3.65 -7.45 -8.21
N THR A 97 -2.38 -7.05 -8.18
CA THR A 97 -1.70 -6.49 -7.01
C THR A 97 -2.41 -5.23 -6.50
N ALA A 98 -2.74 -4.31 -7.42
CA ALA A 98 -3.49 -3.10 -7.08
C ALA A 98 -4.89 -3.41 -6.52
N GLY A 99 -5.55 -4.45 -7.03
CA GLY A 99 -6.84 -4.94 -6.53
C GLY A 99 -6.75 -5.47 -5.11
N TRP A 100 -5.74 -6.30 -4.82
CA TRP A 100 -5.47 -6.81 -3.48
C TRP A 100 -5.22 -5.70 -2.46
N TYR A 101 -4.36 -4.74 -2.79
CA TYR A 101 -4.09 -3.59 -1.93
C TYR A 101 -5.36 -2.81 -1.59
N ARG A 102 -6.21 -2.54 -2.58
CA ARG A 102 -7.49 -1.85 -2.37
C ARG A 102 -8.45 -2.65 -1.51
N ALA A 103 -8.55 -3.97 -1.74
CA ALA A 103 -9.42 -4.84 -0.95
C ALA A 103 -8.97 -4.92 0.51
N THR A 104 -7.66 -5.01 0.77
CA THR A 104 -7.10 -4.99 2.12
C THR A 104 -7.39 -3.67 2.82
N PHE A 105 -7.21 -2.54 2.13
CA PHE A 105 -7.51 -1.23 2.67
C PHE A 105 -9.00 -1.06 3.02
N LEU A 106 -9.91 -1.54 2.17
CA LEU A 106 -11.36 -1.52 2.48
C LEU A 106 -11.69 -2.39 3.69
N LEU A 107 -11.06 -3.55 3.83
CA LEU A 107 -11.22 -4.42 5.00
C LEU A 107 -10.73 -3.75 6.28
N GLU A 108 -9.61 -3.02 6.23
CA GLU A 108 -9.09 -2.24 7.38
C GLU A 108 -10.07 -1.16 7.81
N LEU A 109 -10.70 -0.48 6.85
CA LEU A 109 -11.74 0.53 7.12
C LEU A 109 -13.00 -0.11 7.71
N GLU A 110 -13.41 -1.28 7.22
CA GLU A 110 -14.53 -2.03 7.79
C GLU A 110 -14.25 -2.43 9.24
N TRP A 111 -13.04 -2.84 9.58
CA TRP A 111 -12.64 -3.10 10.96
C TRP A 111 -12.65 -1.85 11.84
N ALA A 112 -12.41 -0.69 11.27
CA ALA A 112 -12.55 0.59 11.94
C ALA A 112 -14.02 1.08 12.04
N GLY A 113 -14.98 0.28 11.57
CA GLY A 113 -16.42 0.56 11.65
C GLY A 113 -16.99 1.35 10.47
N TRP A 114 -16.22 1.60 9.41
CA TRP A 114 -16.70 2.25 8.20
C TRP A 114 -17.18 1.21 7.18
N SER A 115 -18.31 1.49 6.54
CA SER A 115 -18.85 0.68 5.44
C SER A 115 -18.80 1.43 4.11
N ILE A 116 -18.70 0.69 3.00
CA ILE A 116 -18.65 1.29 1.66
C ILE A 116 -19.88 2.16 1.42
N GLY A 117 -19.65 3.42 1.07
CA GLY A 117 -20.71 4.42 0.81
C GLY A 117 -21.09 5.26 2.02
N GLU A 118 -20.60 4.97 3.22
CA GLU A 118 -20.78 5.85 4.36
C GLU A 118 -20.00 7.15 4.19
N PRO A 119 -20.65 8.31 4.48
CA PRO A 119 -19.97 9.59 4.38
C PRO A 119 -18.78 9.68 5.34
N HIS A 120 -17.67 10.20 4.82
CA HIS A 120 -16.43 10.32 5.60
C HIS A 120 -15.61 11.53 5.18
N LEU A 121 -14.75 11.99 6.07
CA LEU A 121 -13.75 13.00 5.76
C LEU A 121 -12.41 12.37 5.48
N GLN A 122 -11.78 12.76 4.38
CA GLN A 122 -10.44 12.29 4.01
C GLN A 122 -9.49 13.47 3.86
N THR A 123 -8.35 13.44 4.56
CA THR A 123 -7.29 14.43 4.34
C THR A 123 -6.34 13.96 3.24
N GLY A 124 -5.87 14.89 2.40
CA GLY A 124 -4.92 14.57 1.35
C GLY A 124 -4.03 15.73 0.94
N MET A 125 -3.00 15.42 0.15
CA MET A 125 -1.93 16.36 -0.18
C MET A 125 -2.33 17.42 -1.23
N THR A 126 -3.24 17.09 -2.14
CA THR A 126 -3.66 17.99 -3.21
C THR A 126 -5.18 18.05 -3.35
N LEU A 127 -5.70 19.27 -3.45
CA LEU A 127 -7.11 19.52 -3.72
C LEU A 127 -7.43 19.51 -5.23
N ASN A 128 -6.41 19.56 -6.09
CA ASN A 128 -6.60 19.51 -7.54
C ASN A 128 -6.84 18.06 -7.98
N ARG A 129 -8.11 17.64 -7.95
CA ARG A 129 -8.54 16.29 -8.29
C ARG A 129 -9.15 16.27 -9.68
N SER A 130 -8.77 15.29 -10.50
CA SER A 130 -9.38 15.04 -11.81
C SER A 130 -10.88 14.72 -11.68
N LEU A 131 -11.64 14.93 -12.75
CA LEU A 131 -13.11 14.75 -12.74
C LEU A 131 -13.52 13.32 -12.35
N ASP A 132 -12.78 12.32 -12.80
CA ASP A 132 -13.00 10.92 -12.44
C ASP A 132 -12.83 10.67 -10.94
N ARG A 133 -11.85 11.33 -10.31
CA ARG A 133 -11.64 11.26 -8.87
C ARG A 133 -12.74 12.00 -8.10
N GLN A 134 -13.18 13.15 -8.58
CA GLN A 134 -14.28 13.89 -7.96
C GLN A 134 -15.59 13.09 -8.01
N LEU A 135 -15.88 12.44 -9.16
CA LEU A 135 -17.03 11.56 -9.29
C LEU A 135 -16.94 10.37 -8.34
N LYS A 136 -15.76 9.75 -8.23
CA LYS A 136 -15.52 8.67 -7.26
C LYS A 136 -15.74 9.15 -5.83
N ASP A 137 -15.20 10.32 -5.46
CA ASP A 137 -15.36 10.88 -4.13
C ASP A 137 -16.84 11.09 -3.78
N TRP A 138 -17.60 11.65 -4.73
CA TRP A 138 -19.04 11.85 -4.58
C TRP A 138 -19.79 10.50 -4.40
N LEU A 139 -19.49 9.49 -5.23
CA LEU A 139 -20.10 8.16 -5.13
C LEU A 139 -19.78 7.45 -3.81
N MET A 140 -18.60 7.72 -3.26
CA MET A 140 -18.13 7.10 -2.02
C MET A 140 -18.48 7.91 -0.77
N GLY A 141 -19.20 9.03 -0.89
CA GLY A 141 -19.48 9.92 0.22
C GLY A 141 -18.24 10.59 0.82
N CYS A 142 -17.16 10.74 0.02
CA CYS A 142 -15.89 11.27 0.49
C CYS A 142 -15.86 12.79 0.48
N HIS A 143 -15.72 13.42 1.63
CA HIS A 143 -15.43 14.85 1.79
C HIS A 143 -13.91 15.05 1.88
N TYR A 144 -13.30 15.43 0.77
CA TYR A 144 -11.84 15.53 0.66
C TYR A 144 -11.33 16.92 1.04
N VAL A 145 -10.41 16.99 2.01
CA VAL A 145 -9.83 18.24 2.51
C VAL A 145 -8.30 18.22 2.46
N SER A 146 -7.68 19.42 2.51
CA SER A 146 -6.22 19.52 2.50
C SER A 146 -5.61 19.06 3.82
N ALA A 147 -4.57 18.22 3.73
CA ALA A 147 -3.77 17.82 4.88
C ALA A 147 -2.83 18.93 5.41
N TYR A 148 -2.66 20.02 4.66
CA TYR A 148 -1.70 21.10 4.96
C TYR A 148 -2.36 22.43 5.33
N LYS A 149 -3.62 22.65 4.96
CA LYS A 149 -4.37 23.87 5.32
C LYS A 149 -5.14 23.59 6.63
N LEU A 150 -4.45 23.76 7.73
CA LEU A 150 -4.94 23.44 9.08
C LEU A 150 -4.86 24.68 10.01
N ASP A 151 -5.02 25.89 9.45
CA ASP A 151 -5.25 27.10 10.24
C ASP A 151 -6.71 27.14 10.78
N ASP A 152 -6.98 28.01 11.75
CA ASP A 152 -8.27 28.08 12.44
C ASP A 152 -9.45 28.25 11.49
N TYR A 153 -9.28 29.01 10.41
CA TYR A 153 -10.34 29.21 9.41
C TYR A 153 -10.67 27.90 8.68
N HIS A 154 -9.67 27.18 8.23
CA HIS A 154 -9.85 25.91 7.52
C HIS A 154 -10.36 24.80 8.47
N LEU A 155 -9.85 24.75 9.70
CA LEU A 155 -10.33 23.82 10.72
C LEU A 155 -11.81 24.07 11.01
N GLY A 156 -12.23 25.32 11.24
CA GLY A 156 -13.63 25.65 11.45
C GLY A 156 -14.53 25.23 10.28
N SER A 157 -14.05 25.41 9.03
CA SER A 157 -14.77 24.94 7.83
C SER A 157 -14.87 23.42 7.77
N ILE A 158 -13.82 22.70 8.18
CA ILE A 158 -13.83 21.22 8.24
C ILE A 158 -14.86 20.74 9.24
N PHE A 159 -14.88 21.29 10.46
CA PHE A 159 -15.86 20.92 11.48
C PHE A 159 -17.29 21.27 11.09
N SER A 160 -17.51 22.44 10.48
CA SER A 160 -18.83 22.77 9.92
C SER A 160 -19.28 21.77 8.85
N THR A 161 -18.35 21.26 8.04
CA THR A 161 -18.65 20.22 7.05
C THR A 161 -18.99 18.89 7.73
N MET A 162 -18.23 18.51 8.75
CA MET A 162 -18.49 17.29 9.52
C MET A 162 -19.89 17.33 10.17
N ASP A 163 -20.26 18.43 10.80
CA ASP A 163 -21.57 18.62 11.42
C ASP A 163 -22.69 18.58 10.38
N LYS A 164 -22.54 19.34 9.29
CA LYS A 164 -23.53 19.42 8.21
C LYS A 164 -23.87 18.07 7.58
N TYR A 165 -22.86 17.23 7.39
CA TYR A 165 -23.02 15.93 6.72
C TYR A 165 -22.99 14.75 7.70
N HIS A 166 -22.95 15.01 9.01
CA HIS A 166 -22.91 14.01 10.09
C HIS A 166 -21.77 12.99 9.90
N LEU A 167 -20.57 13.49 9.55
CA LEU A 167 -19.42 12.64 9.27
C LEU A 167 -18.86 12.07 10.58
N GLN A 168 -18.91 10.74 10.72
CA GLN A 168 -18.41 10.01 11.89
C GLN A 168 -17.05 9.37 11.64
N HIS A 169 -16.62 9.26 10.39
CA HIS A 169 -15.40 8.60 9.98
C HIS A 169 -14.40 9.60 9.40
N LEU A 170 -13.17 9.51 9.88
CA LEU A 170 -12.06 10.33 9.43
C LEU A 170 -10.88 9.41 9.07
N TRP A 171 -10.29 9.63 7.93
CA TRP A 171 -8.98 9.04 7.66
C TRP A 171 -8.05 10.02 6.92
N GLY A 172 -6.75 9.80 7.08
CA GLY A 172 -5.78 10.68 6.46
C GLY A 172 -4.41 10.60 7.10
N TYR A 173 -3.63 11.64 6.88
CA TYR A 173 -2.29 11.72 7.44
C TYR A 173 -2.32 11.90 8.96
N PRO A 174 -1.51 11.14 9.73
CA PRO A 174 -1.50 11.24 11.19
C PRO A 174 -1.32 12.66 11.71
N GLY A 175 -0.45 13.46 11.07
CA GLY A 175 -0.25 14.87 11.45
C GLY A 175 -1.52 15.71 11.31
N SER A 176 -2.26 15.59 10.20
CA SER A 176 -3.51 16.34 10.01
C SER A 176 -4.61 15.87 10.98
N LEU A 177 -4.70 14.56 11.23
CA LEU A 177 -5.65 14.03 12.21
C LEU A 177 -5.34 14.50 13.64
N TYR A 178 -4.05 14.58 14.00
CA TYR A 178 -3.63 15.14 15.28
C TYR A 178 -4.06 16.62 15.46
N TYR A 179 -3.88 17.44 14.42
CA TYR A 179 -4.33 18.83 14.48
C TYR A 179 -5.85 18.96 14.56
N LEU A 180 -6.60 18.15 13.81
CA LEU A 180 -8.06 18.07 13.92
C LEU A 180 -8.52 17.68 15.32
N ALA A 181 -7.86 16.72 15.95
CA ALA A 181 -8.21 16.28 17.30
C ALA A 181 -7.87 17.30 18.41
N LYS A 182 -7.02 18.28 18.11
CA LYS A 182 -6.57 19.32 19.06
C LYS A 182 -7.41 20.58 19.02
N TYR A 183 -8.11 20.81 17.93
CA TYR A 183 -9.00 21.95 17.71
C TYR A 183 -10.35 21.77 18.42
#